data_64744927d27a1fc0d2cc5bbdc01bbd40
#
_entry.id   64744927d27a1fc0d2cc5bbdc01bbd40
#
_cell.length_a   1.000
_cell.length_b   1.000
_cell.length_c   1.000
_cell.angle_alpha   90.00
_cell.angle_beta   90.00
_cell.angle_gamma   90.00
#
_symmetry.space_group_name_H-M   'P 1'
#
loop_
_entity.id
_entity.type
_entity.pdbx_description
1 polymer ?
#
loop_
_entity_poly.entity_id
_entity_poly.type
_entity_poly.pdbx_seq_one_letter_code
_entity_poly.pdbx_strand_id
1 'polypeptide(L)'
;DDVVGAILFAVDMLIRGCSWDTQPGGNTPADEEAADFVWQCMNDMTETWIDTISEILSMLTYGWSAHEIVYKRRMGRKKDIRLNSKYNDGRIGWQKLPIRSQETLYRWEYDDNDNLLGLTQMPPPKFDLITIPANKLLLFRTKSSKGNPEGRSILRNSYRSWYFKKRIQEIEGIGIERDLAGLPVMTAPEGVDIWDSDDKNMVSARREAERYVKSIRRDSLEGVVKPEGWKLELLTSGGKRNFDTNAIIERYDTRIAMTVLADFIMLGHQSTGTYNLGSDKSQMFSVAIGAYLDMIAEVFNNKAIPDLIDMNGEAFKDITDYPTIIHGEIENRNISELGDFIQKVSSAGFISPDEQLEDYLRDAAKLPERADYSGNGGTSPEKSEFKEE
;
A
#
# COMPACT_ATOMS: atom_id res chain seq x y z
N ASP A 1 -12.90 -4.46 0.55
CA ASP A 1 -12.76 -5.30 -0.65
C ASP A 1 -11.42 -6.03 -0.60
N ASP A 2 -11.44 -7.33 -0.79
CA ASP A 2 -10.30 -8.22 -0.67
C ASP A 2 -9.22 -7.96 -1.74
N VAL A 3 -9.63 -7.72 -2.98
CA VAL A 3 -8.71 -7.40 -4.08
C VAL A 3 -8.00 -6.06 -3.80
N VAL A 4 -8.74 -5.05 -3.37
CA VAL A 4 -8.16 -3.74 -3.00
C VAL A 4 -7.17 -3.91 -1.84
N GLY A 5 -7.55 -4.70 -0.81
CA GLY A 5 -6.68 -4.99 0.32
C GLY A 5 -5.38 -5.68 -0.09
N ALA A 6 -5.47 -6.70 -0.95
CA ALA A 6 -4.31 -7.42 -1.46
C ALA A 6 -3.36 -6.52 -2.27
N ILE A 7 -3.90 -5.64 -3.11
CA ILE A 7 -3.10 -4.69 -3.89
C ILE A 7 -2.37 -3.70 -3.00
N LEU A 8 -3.08 -3.06 -2.04
CA LEU A 8 -2.47 -2.12 -1.11
C LEU A 8 -1.40 -2.78 -0.26
N PHE A 9 -1.64 -4.02 0.19
CA PHE A 9 -0.65 -4.81 0.93
C PHE A 9 0.58 -5.11 0.09
N ALA A 10 0.41 -5.51 -1.18
CA ALA A 10 1.52 -5.78 -2.08
C ALA A 10 2.38 -4.52 -2.32
N VAL A 11 1.75 -3.36 -2.54
CA VAL A 11 2.45 -2.08 -2.70
C VAL A 11 3.20 -1.70 -1.42
N ASP A 12 2.56 -1.82 -0.25
CA ASP A 12 3.20 -1.54 1.05
C ASP A 12 4.44 -2.43 1.24
N MET A 13 4.32 -3.74 0.99
CA MET A 13 5.43 -4.68 1.13
C MET A 13 6.58 -4.38 0.18
N LEU A 14 6.31 -4.03 -1.07
CA LEU A 14 7.33 -3.71 -2.06
C LEU A 14 8.09 -2.42 -1.68
N ILE A 15 7.38 -1.37 -1.30
CA ILE A 15 7.99 -0.09 -0.91
C ILE A 15 8.78 -0.21 0.39
N ARG A 16 8.25 -0.91 1.39
CA ARG A 16 8.95 -1.17 2.66
C ARG A 16 10.17 -2.07 2.51
N GLY A 17 10.20 -2.90 1.49
CA GLY A 17 11.32 -3.78 1.17
C GLY A 17 12.49 -3.05 0.48
N CYS A 18 12.29 -1.81 0.01
CA CYS A 18 13.36 -1.02 -0.60
C CYS A 18 14.34 -0.51 0.46
N SER A 19 15.62 -0.54 0.12
CA SER A 19 16.66 0.13 0.91
C SER A 19 16.54 1.64 0.77
N TRP A 20 16.88 2.36 1.84
CA TRP A 20 16.96 3.80 1.86
C TRP A 20 18.37 4.18 2.32
N ASP A 21 18.98 5.10 1.61
CA ASP A 21 20.35 5.58 1.88
C ASP A 21 20.45 7.08 1.63
N THR A 22 21.64 7.64 1.87
CA THR A 22 21.92 9.06 1.66
C THR A 22 23.08 9.22 0.70
N GLN A 23 22.99 10.22 -0.16
CA GLN A 23 24.04 10.56 -1.11
C GLN A 23 24.57 11.98 -0.80
N PRO A 24 25.91 12.18 -0.77
CA PRO A 24 26.50 13.51 -0.61
C PRO A 24 26.10 14.47 -1.73
N GLY A 25 25.92 15.77 -1.42
CA GLY A 25 25.63 16.81 -2.40
C GLY A 25 26.85 17.23 -3.23
N GLY A 26 28.06 16.82 -2.84
CA GLY A 26 29.32 17.09 -3.51
C GLY A 26 30.36 16.03 -3.18
N ASN A 27 31.62 16.31 -3.52
CA ASN A 27 32.74 15.38 -3.37
C ASN A 27 33.72 15.80 -2.26
N THR A 28 33.31 16.65 -1.33
CA THR A 28 34.17 17.10 -0.23
C THR A 28 33.93 16.25 1.03
N PRO A 29 34.91 16.13 1.93
CA PRO A 29 34.67 15.45 3.22
C PRO A 29 33.51 16.06 4.05
N ALA A 30 33.22 17.35 3.86
CA ALA A 30 32.10 18.02 4.50
C ALA A 30 30.74 17.52 3.93
N ASP A 31 30.68 17.28 2.61
CA ASP A 31 29.51 16.75 1.93
C ASP A 31 29.23 15.31 2.39
N GLU A 32 30.27 14.48 2.54
CA GLU A 32 30.18 13.11 3.07
C GLU A 32 29.69 13.11 4.53
N GLU A 33 30.27 13.99 5.40
CA GLU A 33 29.81 14.13 6.78
C GLU A 33 28.33 14.55 6.85
N ALA A 34 27.88 15.42 5.95
CA ALA A 34 26.49 15.86 5.92
C ALA A 34 25.54 14.72 5.50
N ALA A 35 25.93 13.89 4.54
CA ALA A 35 25.16 12.71 4.14
C ALA A 35 25.07 11.67 5.28
N ASP A 36 26.20 11.35 5.91
CA ASP A 36 26.24 10.47 7.08
C ASP A 36 25.35 10.99 8.22
N PHE A 37 25.38 12.29 8.45
CA PHE A 37 24.54 12.90 9.49
C PHE A 37 23.05 12.72 9.20
N VAL A 38 22.60 12.90 7.97
CA VAL A 38 21.21 12.67 7.58
C VAL A 38 20.85 11.20 7.77
N TRP A 39 21.69 10.26 7.32
CA TRP A 39 21.51 8.82 7.53
C TRP A 39 21.38 8.47 9.02
N GLN A 40 22.25 9.04 9.85
CA GLN A 40 22.18 8.89 11.30
C GLN A 40 20.86 9.41 11.85
N CYS A 41 20.37 10.56 11.38
CA CYS A 41 19.08 11.12 11.84
C CYS A 41 17.88 10.24 11.48
N MET A 42 17.90 9.62 10.28
CA MET A 42 16.88 8.62 9.89
C MET A 42 16.84 7.43 10.86
N ASN A 43 18.02 6.98 11.31
CA ASN A 43 18.18 5.80 12.18
C ASN A 43 18.16 6.11 13.68
N ASP A 44 18.07 7.38 14.09
CA ASP A 44 18.04 7.82 15.49
C ASP A 44 16.66 8.30 15.94
N MET A 45 15.64 8.19 15.10
CA MET A 45 14.25 8.52 15.46
C MET A 45 13.70 7.60 16.54
N THR A 46 12.62 8.02 17.21
CA THR A 46 11.89 7.19 18.17
C THR A 46 11.01 6.14 17.50
N GLU A 47 10.58 6.41 16.27
CA GLU A 47 9.87 5.51 15.38
C GLU A 47 10.84 5.02 14.30
N THR A 48 10.61 3.83 13.75
CA THR A 48 11.51 3.34 12.70
C THR A 48 11.26 4.08 11.39
N TRP A 49 12.29 4.18 10.54
CA TRP A 49 12.13 4.75 9.21
C TRP A 49 11.06 4.00 8.40
N ILE A 50 11.07 2.67 8.51
CA ILE A 50 10.10 1.80 7.81
C ILE A 50 8.67 2.07 8.28
N ASP A 51 8.44 2.31 9.58
CA ASP A 51 7.10 2.66 10.08
C ASP A 51 6.66 4.03 9.54
N THR A 52 7.58 4.99 9.48
CA THR A 52 7.31 6.31 8.88
C THR A 52 6.92 6.18 7.41
N ILE A 53 7.63 5.36 6.64
CA ILE A 53 7.28 5.08 5.22
C ILE A 53 5.90 4.43 5.13
N SER A 54 5.59 3.46 5.98
CA SER A 54 4.26 2.81 5.99
C SER A 54 3.12 3.81 6.26
N GLU A 55 3.31 4.74 7.20
CA GLU A 55 2.33 5.81 7.45
C GLU A 55 2.21 6.80 6.27
N ILE A 56 3.32 7.12 5.60
CA ILE A 56 3.33 7.95 4.39
C ILE A 56 2.47 7.31 3.30
N LEU A 57 2.51 5.98 3.16
CA LEU A 57 1.75 5.23 2.15
C LEU A 57 0.23 5.32 2.32
N SER A 58 -0.27 5.84 3.45
CA SER A 58 -1.69 6.19 3.58
C SER A 58 -2.15 7.18 2.49
N MET A 59 -1.21 7.93 1.89
CA MET A 59 -1.49 8.79 0.74
C MET A 59 -2.10 8.04 -0.46
N LEU A 60 -1.80 6.76 -0.62
CA LEU A 60 -2.36 5.96 -1.71
C LEU A 60 -3.88 5.83 -1.57
N THR A 61 -4.34 5.65 -0.35
CA THR A 61 -5.77 5.52 -0.02
C THR A 61 -6.47 6.87 0.00
N TYR A 62 -5.90 7.87 0.66
CA TYR A 62 -6.53 9.19 0.87
C TYR A 62 -6.18 10.21 -0.22
N GLY A 63 -5.12 9.98 -0.97
CA GLY A 63 -4.57 10.92 -1.96
C GLY A 63 -3.43 11.75 -1.41
N TRP A 64 -3.32 11.91 -0.09
CA TRP A 64 -2.31 12.68 0.61
C TRP A 64 -2.02 12.09 1.99
N SER A 65 -0.86 12.42 2.52
CA SER A 65 -0.49 12.19 3.91
C SER A 65 0.35 13.36 4.40
N ALA A 66 0.12 13.79 5.62
CA ALA A 66 0.79 14.94 6.23
C ALA A 66 1.50 14.52 7.50
N HIS A 67 2.77 14.87 7.62
CA HIS A 67 3.62 14.51 8.74
C HIS A 67 4.21 15.76 9.38
N GLU A 68 4.16 15.87 10.71
CA GLU A 68 4.81 16.98 11.40
C GLU A 68 6.26 16.63 11.71
N ILE A 69 7.18 17.54 11.40
CA ILE A 69 8.59 17.36 11.75
C ILE A 69 8.79 17.73 13.23
N VAL A 70 9.21 16.77 14.03
CA VAL A 70 9.53 16.98 15.44
C VAL A 70 11.03 16.76 15.64
N TYR A 71 11.71 17.75 16.15
CA TYR A 71 13.15 17.72 16.37
C TYR A 71 13.55 17.37 17.80
N LYS A 72 14.75 16.82 17.99
CA LYS A 72 15.43 16.64 19.29
C LYS A 72 16.88 17.09 19.20
N ARG A 73 17.49 17.44 20.36
CA ARG A 73 18.96 17.56 20.45
C ARG A 73 19.57 16.20 20.73
N ARG A 74 20.58 15.84 19.99
CA ARG A 74 21.37 14.61 20.11
C ARG A 74 22.33 14.74 21.30
N MET A 75 21.86 14.33 22.47
CA MET A 75 22.56 14.51 23.77
C MET A 75 22.67 13.19 24.54
N GLY A 76 22.79 12.06 23.84
CA GLY A 76 22.88 10.75 24.44
C GLY A 76 21.60 10.31 25.18
N ARG A 77 21.77 9.53 26.22
CA ARG A 77 20.64 9.04 27.03
C ARG A 77 20.09 10.12 27.95
N LYS A 78 18.78 10.27 28.00
CA LYS A 78 18.05 11.23 28.83
C LYS A 78 17.06 10.53 29.75
N LYS A 79 16.56 11.23 30.79
CA LYS A 79 15.46 10.73 31.64
C LYS A 79 14.19 10.50 30.84
N ASP A 80 13.88 11.41 29.91
CA ASP A 80 12.79 11.23 28.95
C ASP A 80 13.31 10.38 27.79
N ILE A 81 12.85 9.13 27.75
CA ILE A 81 13.25 8.14 26.74
C ILE A 81 12.97 8.64 25.31
N ARG A 82 11.94 9.48 25.12
CA ARG A 82 11.60 10.04 23.83
C ARG A 82 12.68 10.97 23.27
N LEU A 83 13.53 11.52 24.13
CA LEU A 83 14.64 12.40 23.75
C LEU A 83 15.99 11.68 23.68
N ASN A 84 15.99 10.36 23.85
CA ASN A 84 17.22 9.57 23.74
C ASN A 84 17.79 9.66 22.32
N SER A 85 19.11 9.70 22.25
CA SER A 85 19.85 9.64 21.02
C SER A 85 20.99 8.63 21.14
N LYS A 86 21.33 7.95 20.05
CA LYS A 86 22.52 7.12 19.93
C LYS A 86 23.79 7.97 19.96
N TYR A 87 23.69 9.28 19.67
CA TYR A 87 24.76 10.25 19.49
C TYR A 87 24.74 11.29 20.62
N ASN A 88 25.89 11.91 20.89
CA ASN A 88 26.06 12.94 21.92
C ASN A 88 26.91 14.11 21.38
N ASP A 89 26.53 14.61 20.22
CA ASP A 89 27.23 15.70 19.50
C ASP A 89 26.54 17.06 19.66
N GLY A 90 25.40 17.12 20.35
CA GLY A 90 24.62 18.35 20.56
C GLY A 90 23.89 18.88 19.34
N ARG A 91 24.03 18.23 18.20
CA ARG A 91 23.35 18.61 16.94
C ARG A 91 21.84 18.38 17.07
N ILE A 92 21.07 19.07 16.20
CA ILE A 92 19.63 18.90 16.11
C ILE A 92 19.35 17.77 15.10
N GLY A 93 18.62 16.75 15.53
CA GLY A 93 18.19 15.64 14.68
C GLY A 93 16.67 15.48 14.71
N TRP A 94 16.13 14.63 13.87
CA TRP A 94 14.71 14.26 13.91
C TRP A 94 14.42 13.39 15.15
N GLN A 95 13.39 13.76 15.92
CA GLN A 95 12.86 12.92 16.99
C GLN A 95 11.88 11.90 16.42
N LYS A 96 10.94 12.36 15.59
CA LYS A 96 9.90 11.60 14.94
C LYS A 96 9.23 12.42 13.85
N LEU A 97 8.52 11.74 12.96
CA LEU A 97 7.75 12.31 11.85
C LEU A 97 6.29 11.81 11.93
N PRO A 98 5.54 12.11 13.00
CA PRO A 98 4.22 11.52 13.21
C PRO A 98 3.24 11.99 12.16
N ILE A 99 2.43 11.04 11.66
CA ILE A 99 1.33 11.35 10.76
C ILE A 99 0.28 12.22 11.47
N ARG A 100 -0.29 13.14 10.72
CA ARG A 100 -1.49 13.88 11.09
C ARG A 100 -2.66 13.24 10.34
N SER A 101 -3.44 12.45 11.07
CA SER A 101 -4.53 11.64 10.49
C SER A 101 -5.43 12.49 9.60
N GLN A 102 -5.69 12.00 8.38
CA GLN A 102 -6.56 12.67 7.41
C GLN A 102 -7.98 12.91 7.97
N GLU A 103 -8.45 12.01 8.83
CA GLU A 103 -9.77 12.06 9.46
C GLU A 103 -9.90 13.21 10.45
N THR A 104 -8.77 13.75 10.93
CA THR A 104 -8.76 14.89 11.85
C THR A 104 -8.64 16.24 11.15
N LEU A 105 -8.47 16.24 9.82
CA LEU A 105 -8.40 17.48 9.04
C LEU A 105 -9.69 18.29 9.22
N TYR A 106 -9.53 19.52 9.68
CA TYR A 106 -10.61 20.50 9.75
C TYR A 106 -10.60 21.41 8.54
N ARG A 107 -9.42 22.02 8.22
CA ARG A 107 -9.21 22.83 7.00
C ARG A 107 -7.74 23.05 6.71
N TRP A 108 -7.46 23.44 5.47
CA TRP A 108 -6.19 23.97 5.04
C TRP A 108 -6.18 25.48 5.24
N GLU A 109 -5.06 26.03 5.70
CA GLU A 109 -4.90 27.48 5.89
C GLU A 109 -4.10 28.07 4.73
N TYR A 110 -4.59 29.18 4.18
CA TYR A 110 -3.96 29.88 3.06
C TYR A 110 -3.73 31.35 3.39
N ASP A 111 -2.75 31.95 2.73
CA ASP A 111 -2.58 33.41 2.73
C ASP A 111 -3.45 34.06 1.64
N ASP A 112 -3.38 35.42 1.58
CA ASP A 112 -4.14 36.20 0.60
C ASP A 112 -3.68 35.97 -0.86
N ASN A 113 -2.55 35.26 -1.08
CA ASN A 113 -1.99 34.92 -2.38
C ASN A 113 -2.18 33.42 -2.72
N ASP A 114 -3.06 32.72 -2.05
CA ASP A 114 -3.33 31.28 -2.21
C ASP A 114 -2.13 30.37 -1.89
N ASN A 115 -1.14 30.85 -1.10
CA ASN A 115 -0.06 29.99 -0.62
C ASN A 115 -0.49 29.22 0.62
N LEU A 116 -0.13 27.94 0.71
CA LEU A 116 -0.44 27.08 1.83
C LEU A 116 0.35 27.50 3.09
N LEU A 117 -0.36 28.00 4.12
CA LEU A 117 0.21 28.37 5.41
C LEU A 117 0.29 27.20 6.40
N GLY A 118 -0.57 26.21 6.27
CA GLY A 118 -0.59 25.08 7.16
C GLY A 118 -1.87 24.25 7.12
N LEU A 119 -1.99 23.37 8.09
CA LEU A 119 -3.10 22.45 8.27
C LEU A 119 -3.69 22.65 9.67
N THR A 120 -4.99 22.92 9.76
CA THR A 120 -5.73 22.90 11.01
C THR A 120 -6.45 21.57 11.18
N GLN A 121 -6.20 20.90 12.29
CA GLN A 121 -6.82 19.62 12.65
C GLN A 121 -7.64 19.72 13.93
N MET A 122 -8.55 18.77 14.13
CA MET A 122 -9.38 18.62 15.32
C MET A 122 -9.25 17.18 15.88
N PRO A 123 -8.12 16.87 16.55
CA PRO A 123 -7.83 15.50 16.98
C PRO A 123 -8.59 15.10 18.25
N PRO A 124 -9.03 13.85 18.37
CA PRO A 124 -9.54 13.31 19.62
C PRO A 124 -8.42 13.25 20.69
N PRO A 125 -8.73 13.17 22.00
CA PRO A 125 -10.08 13.16 22.58
C PRO A 125 -10.65 14.54 22.89
N LYS A 126 -9.85 15.61 22.78
CA LYS A 126 -10.25 16.97 23.17
C LYS A 126 -11.00 17.71 22.08
N PHE A 127 -10.74 17.37 20.81
CA PHE A 127 -11.31 18.05 19.64
C PHE A 127 -11.02 19.56 19.60
N ASP A 128 -9.90 19.98 20.20
CA ASP A 128 -9.40 21.35 20.08
C ASP A 128 -8.83 21.59 18.68
N LEU A 129 -9.04 22.79 18.15
CA LEU A 129 -8.45 23.18 16.87
C LEU A 129 -6.95 23.45 17.05
N ILE A 130 -6.13 22.71 16.36
CA ILE A 130 -4.66 22.83 16.38
C ILE A 130 -4.18 23.09 14.96
N THR A 131 -3.51 24.21 14.76
CA THR A 131 -2.91 24.56 13.46
C THR A 131 -1.43 24.19 13.46
N ILE A 132 -1.03 23.41 12.46
CA ILE A 132 0.37 23.03 12.19
C ILE A 132 0.82 23.88 11.02
N PRO A 133 1.84 24.73 11.19
CA PRO A 133 2.31 25.60 10.12
C PRO A 133 3.03 24.80 9.03
N ALA A 134 2.95 25.28 7.80
CA ALA A 134 3.51 24.61 6.62
C ALA A 134 5.02 24.36 6.72
N ASN A 135 5.78 25.20 7.44
CA ASN A 135 7.21 24.98 7.64
C ASN A 135 7.57 23.76 8.51
N LYS A 136 6.62 23.26 9.30
CA LYS A 136 6.77 22.01 10.09
C LYS A 136 6.07 20.81 9.46
N LEU A 137 5.53 20.93 8.27
CA LEU A 137 4.68 19.94 7.64
C LEU A 137 5.37 19.34 6.42
N LEU A 138 5.54 18.03 6.39
CA LEU A 138 5.85 17.27 5.18
C LEU A 138 4.52 16.80 4.58
N LEU A 139 4.25 17.19 3.34
CA LEU A 139 3.02 16.85 2.63
C LEU A 139 3.34 15.95 1.44
N PHE A 140 2.98 14.69 1.56
CA PHE A 140 3.09 13.69 0.52
C PHE A 140 1.76 13.59 -0.24
N ARG A 141 1.81 13.53 -1.57
CA ARG A 141 0.61 13.52 -2.43
C ARG A 141 0.82 12.60 -3.62
N THR A 142 -0.16 11.75 -3.90
CA THR A 142 -0.12 10.87 -5.08
C THR A 142 -0.10 11.63 -6.40
N LYS A 143 -0.71 12.81 -6.44
CA LYS A 143 -0.75 13.67 -7.62
C LYS A 143 -1.10 15.11 -7.21
N SER A 144 -0.30 16.05 -7.64
CA SER A 144 -0.65 17.47 -7.54
C SER A 144 -1.68 17.85 -8.62
N SER A 145 -2.73 18.56 -8.26
CA SER A 145 -3.75 19.02 -9.21
C SER A 145 -4.38 20.32 -8.73
N LYS A 146 -4.34 21.34 -9.57
CA LYS A 146 -5.05 22.64 -9.36
C LYS A 146 -4.67 23.36 -8.06
N GLY A 147 -3.42 23.25 -7.61
CA GLY A 147 -2.97 23.86 -6.35
C GLY A 147 -3.57 23.24 -5.08
N ASN A 148 -4.41 22.20 -5.18
CA ASN A 148 -4.99 21.55 -4.02
C ASN A 148 -3.90 20.78 -3.23
N PRO A 149 -3.76 20.99 -1.90
CA PRO A 149 -2.87 20.22 -1.04
C PRO A 149 -3.28 18.74 -0.93
N GLU A 150 -4.55 18.43 -1.12
CA GLU A 150 -5.02 17.06 -1.21
C GLU A 150 -4.75 16.50 -2.62
N GLY A 151 -4.10 15.36 -2.68
CA GLY A 151 -3.91 14.62 -3.92
C GLY A 151 -5.18 13.88 -4.33
N ARG A 152 -5.00 12.78 -5.05
CA ARG A 152 -6.11 11.94 -5.49
C ARG A 152 -5.85 10.49 -5.12
N SER A 153 -6.75 9.88 -4.35
CA SER A 153 -6.70 8.44 -4.06
C SER A 153 -6.55 7.61 -5.33
N ILE A 154 -5.64 6.65 -5.32
CA ILE A 154 -5.48 5.70 -6.42
C ILE A 154 -6.72 4.83 -6.59
N LEU A 155 -7.50 4.64 -5.53
CA LEU A 155 -8.72 3.83 -5.50
C LEU A 155 -9.94 4.55 -6.10
N ARG A 156 -9.83 5.86 -6.39
CA ARG A 156 -10.99 6.63 -6.86
C ARG A 156 -11.59 6.09 -8.16
N ASN A 157 -10.75 5.59 -9.06
CA ASN A 157 -11.22 5.06 -10.33
C ASN A 157 -11.86 3.68 -10.20
N SER A 158 -11.51 2.91 -9.16
CA SER A 158 -12.06 1.57 -8.91
C SER A 158 -13.42 1.59 -8.21
N TYR A 159 -13.83 2.75 -7.64
CA TYR A 159 -15.06 2.85 -6.85
C TYR A 159 -16.31 2.32 -7.55
N ARG A 160 -16.49 2.65 -8.84
CA ARG A 160 -17.66 2.19 -9.60
C ARG A 160 -17.67 0.66 -9.75
N SER A 161 -16.53 0.06 -10.05
CA SER A 161 -16.39 -1.38 -10.20
C SER A 161 -16.64 -2.09 -8.86
N TRP A 162 -16.07 -1.59 -7.78
CA TRP A 162 -16.31 -2.06 -6.43
C TRP A 162 -17.78 -1.99 -6.02
N TYR A 163 -18.46 -0.88 -6.29
CA TYR A 163 -19.87 -0.70 -5.95
C TYR A 163 -20.76 -1.74 -6.61
N PHE A 164 -20.57 -1.97 -7.92
CA PHE A 164 -21.34 -2.98 -8.66
C PHE A 164 -20.96 -4.40 -8.25
N LYS A 165 -19.68 -4.72 -8.02
CA LYS A 165 -19.23 -5.99 -7.47
C LYS A 165 -19.97 -6.31 -6.16
N LYS A 166 -19.93 -5.38 -5.21
CA LYS A 166 -20.60 -5.50 -3.92
C LYS A 166 -22.10 -5.84 -4.09
N ARG A 167 -22.78 -5.12 -4.98
CA ARG A 167 -24.20 -5.37 -5.25
C ARG A 167 -24.48 -6.75 -5.85
N ILE A 168 -23.62 -7.22 -6.73
CA ILE A 168 -23.76 -8.58 -7.32
C ILE A 168 -23.53 -9.64 -6.25
N GLN A 169 -22.53 -9.47 -5.38
CA GLN A 169 -22.27 -10.39 -4.26
C GLN A 169 -23.44 -10.44 -3.27
N GLU A 170 -24.04 -9.30 -2.94
CA GLU A 170 -25.26 -9.24 -2.10
C GLU A 170 -26.42 -10.01 -2.74
N ILE A 171 -26.69 -9.81 -4.04
CA ILE A 171 -27.74 -10.49 -4.79
C ILE A 171 -27.45 -11.98 -4.89
N GLU A 172 -26.19 -12.35 -5.09
CA GLU A 172 -25.76 -13.76 -5.13
C GLU A 172 -26.04 -14.45 -3.83
N GLY A 173 -25.64 -13.84 -2.69
CA GLY A 173 -25.87 -14.38 -1.35
C GLY A 173 -27.38 -14.60 -1.08
N ILE A 174 -28.21 -13.59 -1.38
CA ILE A 174 -29.67 -13.70 -1.27
C ILE A 174 -30.22 -14.79 -2.21
N GLY A 175 -29.69 -14.89 -3.43
CA GLY A 175 -30.10 -15.90 -4.40
C GLY A 175 -29.77 -17.30 -3.92
N ILE A 176 -28.57 -17.52 -3.38
CA ILE A 176 -28.15 -18.80 -2.81
C ILE A 176 -29.02 -19.17 -1.62
N GLU A 177 -29.25 -18.23 -0.71
CA GLU A 177 -30.11 -18.46 0.46
C GLU A 177 -31.53 -18.90 0.03
N ARG A 178 -32.13 -18.22 -0.94
CA ARG A 178 -33.44 -18.54 -1.49
C ARG A 178 -33.49 -19.89 -2.23
N ASP A 179 -32.47 -20.19 -3.02
CA ASP A 179 -32.39 -21.45 -3.77
C ASP A 179 -32.16 -22.63 -2.83
N LEU A 180 -31.39 -22.48 -1.77
CA LEU A 180 -31.12 -23.50 -0.76
C LEU A 180 -32.32 -23.72 0.17
N ALA A 181 -32.98 -22.65 0.59
CA ALA A 181 -34.13 -22.72 1.47
C ALA A 181 -35.41 -23.07 0.73
N GLY A 182 -35.51 -22.72 -0.56
CA GLY A 182 -36.75 -22.73 -1.34
C GLY A 182 -37.70 -21.60 -0.90
N LEU A 183 -38.57 -21.17 -1.81
CA LEU A 183 -39.65 -20.25 -1.47
C LEU A 183 -40.83 -21.06 -0.92
N PRO A 184 -41.19 -20.93 0.36
CA PRO A 184 -42.31 -21.66 0.89
C PRO A 184 -43.63 -21.14 0.30
N VAL A 185 -44.36 -22.02 -0.32
CA VAL A 185 -45.68 -21.72 -0.91
C VAL A 185 -46.70 -22.64 -0.26
N MET A 186 -47.77 -22.04 0.28
CA MET A 186 -48.87 -22.77 0.88
C MET A 186 -50.11 -22.64 0.01
N THR A 187 -50.62 -23.75 -0.47
CA THR A 187 -51.80 -23.81 -1.33
C THR A 187 -52.99 -24.31 -0.51
N ALA A 188 -54.12 -23.62 -0.61
CA ALA A 188 -55.37 -24.01 0.02
C ALA A 188 -55.97 -25.26 -0.65
N PRO A 189 -56.83 -26.03 0.04
CA PRO A 189 -57.55 -27.14 -0.55
C PRO A 189 -58.47 -26.69 -1.70
N GLU A 190 -58.76 -27.62 -2.61
CA GLU A 190 -59.71 -27.36 -3.71
C GLU A 190 -61.06 -26.92 -3.18
N GLY A 191 -61.64 -25.86 -3.77
CA GLY A 191 -62.94 -25.32 -3.39
C GLY A 191 -62.92 -24.33 -2.21
N VAL A 192 -61.74 -24.03 -1.63
CA VAL A 192 -61.59 -23.02 -0.57
C VAL A 192 -61.01 -21.74 -1.18
N ASP A 193 -61.85 -20.69 -1.22
CA ASP A 193 -61.38 -19.36 -1.64
C ASP A 193 -60.89 -18.55 -0.43
N ILE A 194 -59.54 -18.55 -0.22
CA ILE A 194 -58.93 -17.80 0.87
C ILE A 194 -58.91 -16.29 0.62
N TRP A 195 -59.29 -15.83 -0.56
CA TRP A 195 -59.35 -14.40 -0.92
C TRP A 195 -60.72 -13.79 -0.68
N ASP A 196 -61.73 -14.59 -0.30
CA ASP A 196 -63.03 -14.09 0.10
C ASP A 196 -62.87 -13.20 1.35
N SER A 197 -63.09 -11.89 1.17
CA SER A 197 -62.97 -10.89 2.22
C SER A 197 -64.21 -10.80 3.12
N ASP A 198 -65.34 -11.35 2.67
CA ASP A 198 -66.60 -11.28 3.39
C ASP A 198 -66.74 -12.42 4.41
N ASP A 199 -66.01 -13.53 4.21
CA ASP A 199 -65.93 -14.62 5.19
C ASP A 199 -64.78 -14.38 6.18
N LYS A 200 -65.12 -14.08 7.42
CA LYS A 200 -64.17 -13.87 8.52
C LYS A 200 -63.28 -15.08 8.78
N ASN A 201 -63.76 -16.30 8.54
CA ASN A 201 -63.00 -17.51 8.73
C ASN A 201 -61.91 -17.63 7.65
N MET A 202 -62.24 -17.27 6.40
CA MET A 202 -61.28 -17.28 5.29
C MET A 202 -60.20 -16.20 5.48
N VAL A 203 -60.55 -15.02 5.93
CA VAL A 203 -59.60 -13.96 6.30
C VAL A 203 -58.67 -14.41 7.42
N SER A 204 -59.18 -15.14 8.43
CA SER A 204 -58.36 -15.67 9.53
C SER A 204 -57.42 -16.77 9.04
N ALA A 205 -57.92 -17.73 8.24
CA ALA A 205 -57.15 -18.81 7.66
C ALA A 205 -56.01 -18.28 6.76
N ARG A 206 -56.26 -17.24 5.94
CA ARG A 206 -55.25 -16.60 5.14
C ARG A 206 -54.13 -15.97 5.99
N ARG A 207 -54.50 -15.21 7.03
CA ARG A 207 -53.53 -14.59 7.94
C ARG A 207 -52.67 -15.63 8.65
N GLU A 208 -53.24 -16.74 9.00
CA GLU A 208 -52.54 -17.83 9.66
C GLU A 208 -51.61 -18.54 8.68
N ALA A 209 -52.06 -18.83 7.46
CA ALA A 209 -51.21 -19.37 6.39
C ALA A 209 -50.02 -18.41 6.04
N GLU A 210 -50.28 -17.11 5.93
CA GLU A 210 -49.23 -16.11 5.72
C GLU A 210 -48.21 -16.10 6.88
N ARG A 211 -48.68 -16.28 8.12
CA ARG A 211 -47.79 -16.37 9.29
C ARG A 211 -46.91 -17.61 9.21
N TYR A 212 -47.52 -18.78 8.88
CA TYR A 212 -46.77 -20.01 8.68
C TYR A 212 -45.69 -19.87 7.63
N VAL A 213 -46.04 -19.41 6.44
CA VAL A 213 -45.08 -19.20 5.33
C VAL A 213 -43.92 -18.28 5.74
N LYS A 214 -44.22 -17.19 6.45
CA LYS A 214 -43.19 -16.23 6.92
C LYS A 214 -42.33 -16.78 8.05
N SER A 215 -42.82 -17.77 8.83
CA SER A 215 -42.08 -18.35 9.94
C SER A 215 -41.17 -19.52 9.54
N ILE A 216 -41.31 -20.04 8.33
CA ILE A 216 -40.50 -21.17 7.87
C ILE A 216 -39.08 -20.64 7.57
N ARG A 217 -38.14 -21.01 8.44
CA ARG A 217 -36.69 -20.82 8.27
C ARG A 217 -36.01 -22.17 8.37
N ARG A 218 -35.15 -22.48 7.46
CA ARG A 218 -34.48 -23.77 7.37
C ARG A 218 -33.45 -24.02 8.50
N ASP A 219 -33.08 -22.94 9.19
CA ASP A 219 -32.07 -22.95 10.23
C ASP A 219 -32.59 -23.05 11.66
N SER A 220 -33.90 -22.87 11.86
CA SER A 220 -34.46 -22.76 13.23
C SER A 220 -35.63 -23.70 13.57
N LEU A 221 -36.23 -24.40 12.61
CA LEU A 221 -37.38 -25.28 12.82
C LEU A 221 -37.25 -26.58 12.01
N GLU A 222 -37.13 -27.71 12.71
CA GLU A 222 -37.01 -29.04 12.09
C GLU A 222 -38.32 -29.60 11.53
N GLY A 223 -39.46 -28.94 11.72
CA GLY A 223 -40.74 -29.39 11.20
C GLY A 223 -41.86 -28.37 11.31
N VAL A 224 -42.82 -28.47 10.41
CA VAL A 224 -44.02 -27.65 10.37
C VAL A 224 -45.25 -28.51 10.38
N VAL A 225 -46.19 -28.22 11.28
CA VAL A 225 -47.53 -28.84 11.30
C VAL A 225 -48.44 -27.99 10.41
N LYS A 226 -49.09 -28.62 9.44
CA LYS A 226 -50.03 -27.95 8.53
C LYS A 226 -51.45 -28.48 8.75
N PRO A 227 -52.50 -27.69 8.51
CA PRO A 227 -53.87 -28.16 8.53
C PRO A 227 -54.10 -29.20 7.43
N GLU A 228 -55.09 -30.10 7.67
CA GLU A 228 -55.47 -31.10 6.69
C GLU A 228 -55.96 -30.47 5.38
N GLY A 229 -55.59 -31.08 4.27
CA GLY A 229 -55.94 -30.59 2.92
C GLY A 229 -55.05 -29.46 2.36
N TRP A 230 -54.31 -28.72 3.20
CA TRP A 230 -53.37 -27.71 2.73
C TRP A 230 -52.09 -28.33 2.17
N LYS A 231 -51.55 -27.77 1.11
CA LYS A 231 -50.28 -28.23 0.49
C LYS A 231 -49.19 -27.20 0.74
N LEU A 232 -48.08 -27.62 1.35
CA LEU A 232 -46.90 -26.82 1.55
C LEU A 232 -45.81 -27.33 0.62
N GLU A 233 -45.28 -26.47 -0.22
CA GLU A 233 -44.20 -26.76 -1.15
C GLU A 233 -43.10 -25.73 -1.00
N LEU A 234 -41.86 -26.17 -1.13
CA LEU A 234 -40.71 -25.29 -1.23
C LEU A 234 -40.38 -25.18 -2.71
N LEU A 235 -40.75 -24.04 -3.33
CA LEU A 235 -40.41 -23.78 -4.71
C LEU A 235 -38.94 -23.41 -4.76
N THR A 236 -38.13 -24.27 -5.33
CA THR A 236 -36.75 -23.95 -5.74
C THR A 236 -36.76 -23.55 -7.20
N SER A 237 -35.92 -22.61 -7.56
CA SER A 237 -35.83 -22.14 -8.95
C SER A 237 -35.20 -23.18 -9.88
N GLY A 238 -35.44 -24.45 -9.73
CA GLY A 238 -34.94 -25.66 -10.45
C GLY A 238 -34.31 -25.50 -11.84
N GLY A 239 -33.96 -24.26 -12.23
CA GLY A 239 -33.34 -23.86 -13.48
C GLY A 239 -31.90 -23.41 -13.29
N LYS A 240 -31.06 -23.70 -14.28
CA LYS A 240 -29.72 -23.10 -14.38
C LYS A 240 -29.85 -21.58 -14.25
N ARG A 241 -29.06 -20.99 -13.33
CA ARG A 241 -28.93 -19.52 -13.26
C ARG A 241 -28.63 -18.97 -14.65
N ASN A 242 -29.43 -18.03 -15.12
CA ASN A 242 -29.23 -17.40 -16.45
C ASN A 242 -27.97 -16.54 -16.49
N PHE A 243 -27.33 -16.26 -15.35
CA PHE A 243 -26.15 -15.42 -15.23
C PHE A 243 -25.09 -16.15 -14.43
N ASP A 244 -23.89 -16.15 -14.99
CA ASP A 244 -22.68 -16.57 -14.28
C ASP A 244 -22.19 -15.41 -13.40
N THR A 245 -22.55 -15.43 -12.11
CA THR A 245 -22.17 -14.41 -11.13
C THR A 245 -20.67 -14.40 -10.91
N ASN A 246 -19.99 -15.57 -10.95
CA ASN A 246 -18.54 -15.66 -10.80
C ASN A 246 -17.83 -14.89 -11.91
N ALA A 247 -18.19 -15.14 -13.18
CA ALA A 247 -17.59 -14.43 -14.31
C ALA A 247 -17.83 -12.91 -14.26
N ILE A 248 -18.97 -12.49 -13.69
CA ILE A 248 -19.24 -11.06 -13.49
C ILE A 248 -18.36 -10.47 -12.39
N ILE A 249 -18.21 -11.16 -11.26
CA ILE A 249 -17.37 -10.75 -10.12
C ILE A 249 -15.90 -10.68 -10.57
N GLU A 250 -15.38 -11.71 -11.20
CA GLU A 250 -14.00 -11.76 -11.75
C GLU A 250 -13.72 -10.61 -12.72
N ARG A 251 -14.70 -10.25 -13.57
CA ARG A 251 -14.58 -9.10 -14.44
C ARG A 251 -14.44 -7.79 -13.68
N TYR A 252 -15.16 -7.62 -12.56
CA TYR A 252 -15.01 -6.43 -11.71
C TYR A 252 -13.70 -6.45 -10.94
N ASP A 253 -13.24 -7.60 -10.47
CA ASP A 253 -11.95 -7.75 -9.82
C ASP A 253 -10.80 -7.36 -10.76
N THR A 254 -10.83 -7.88 -11.98
CA THR A 254 -9.86 -7.48 -13.01
C THR A 254 -9.90 -5.98 -13.28
N ARG A 255 -11.09 -5.36 -13.40
CA ARG A 255 -11.21 -3.92 -13.58
C ARG A 255 -10.69 -3.10 -12.42
N ILE A 256 -10.88 -3.56 -11.17
CA ILE A 256 -10.32 -2.92 -9.98
C ILE A 256 -8.79 -2.98 -10.06
N ALA A 257 -8.22 -4.15 -10.32
CA ALA A 257 -6.78 -4.34 -10.44
C ALA A 257 -6.17 -3.51 -11.58
N MET A 258 -6.82 -3.42 -12.73
CA MET A 258 -6.37 -2.59 -13.85
C MET A 258 -6.27 -1.10 -13.52
N THR A 259 -7.07 -0.57 -12.59
CA THR A 259 -7.02 0.86 -12.24
C THR A 259 -5.72 1.28 -11.57
N VAL A 260 -4.98 0.32 -11.03
CA VAL A 260 -3.69 0.52 -10.35
C VAL A 260 -2.56 -0.28 -11.02
N LEU A 261 -2.75 -0.73 -12.27
CA LEU A 261 -1.80 -1.53 -13.05
C LEU A 261 -1.43 -2.89 -12.42
N ALA A 262 -2.25 -3.40 -11.50
CA ALA A 262 -1.99 -4.63 -10.75
C ALA A 262 -2.74 -5.86 -11.31
N ASP A 263 -3.31 -5.76 -12.51
CA ASP A 263 -4.09 -6.85 -13.14
C ASP A 263 -3.24 -8.07 -13.52
N PHE A 264 -1.91 -7.94 -13.58
CA PHE A 264 -1.01 -9.07 -13.76
C PHE A 264 -1.09 -10.08 -12.60
N ILE A 265 -1.44 -9.64 -11.40
CA ILE A 265 -1.65 -10.52 -10.23
C ILE A 265 -2.78 -11.52 -10.50
N MET A 266 -3.78 -11.11 -11.31
CA MET A 266 -4.92 -11.95 -11.67
C MET A 266 -4.62 -12.94 -12.80
N LEU A 267 -3.51 -12.78 -13.54
CA LEU A 267 -3.16 -13.64 -14.68
C LEU A 267 -2.86 -15.09 -14.28
N GLY A 268 -2.43 -15.34 -13.05
CA GLY A 268 -2.21 -16.69 -12.52
C GLY A 268 -3.48 -17.55 -12.44
N HIS A 269 -4.67 -16.95 -12.47
CA HIS A 269 -5.96 -17.61 -12.45
C HIS A 269 -6.57 -17.82 -13.85
N GLN A 270 -5.97 -17.26 -14.90
CA GLN A 270 -6.45 -17.39 -16.28
C GLN A 270 -5.57 -18.36 -17.06
N SER A 271 -6.16 -19.36 -17.68
CA SER A 271 -5.47 -20.44 -18.41
C SER A 271 -4.74 -20.01 -19.71
N THR A 272 -4.74 -18.73 -20.06
CA THR A 272 -4.27 -18.18 -21.36
C THR A 272 -3.30 -17.01 -21.25
N GLY A 273 -2.65 -16.78 -20.11
CA GLY A 273 -1.63 -15.73 -19.98
C GLY A 273 -0.27 -16.19 -20.52
N THR A 274 0.28 -15.53 -21.57
CA THR A 274 1.67 -15.77 -21.97
C THR A 274 2.62 -15.15 -20.93
N TYR A 275 3.70 -15.84 -20.60
CA TYR A 275 4.75 -15.40 -19.65
C TYR A 275 5.24 -13.96 -19.93
N ASN A 276 5.43 -13.63 -21.21
CA ASN A 276 5.88 -12.28 -21.62
C ASN A 276 4.91 -11.17 -21.26
N LEU A 277 3.59 -11.38 -21.40
CA LEU A 277 2.59 -10.36 -21.05
C LEU A 277 2.54 -10.12 -19.54
N GLY A 278 2.74 -11.15 -18.73
CA GLY A 278 2.85 -11.04 -17.27
C GLY A 278 4.08 -10.26 -16.85
N SER A 279 5.22 -10.48 -17.49
CA SER A 279 6.48 -9.77 -17.26
C SER A 279 6.36 -8.29 -17.58
N ASP A 280 5.84 -7.93 -18.78
CA ASP A 280 5.68 -6.53 -19.19
C ASP A 280 4.77 -5.73 -18.24
N LYS A 281 3.66 -6.33 -17.79
CA LYS A 281 2.73 -5.69 -16.83
C LYS A 281 3.36 -5.54 -15.44
N SER A 282 4.12 -6.53 -14.98
CA SER A 282 4.87 -6.45 -13.73
C SER A 282 5.89 -5.32 -13.78
N GLN A 283 6.59 -5.16 -14.89
CA GLN A 283 7.55 -4.07 -15.08
C GLN A 283 6.86 -2.70 -15.05
N MET A 284 5.72 -2.52 -15.72
CA MET A 284 4.96 -1.28 -15.65
C MET A 284 4.49 -0.96 -14.22
N PHE A 285 4.12 -1.98 -13.45
CA PHE A 285 3.74 -1.82 -12.05
C PHE A 285 4.94 -1.38 -11.20
N SER A 286 6.12 -2.01 -11.37
CA SER A 286 7.35 -1.65 -10.67
C SER A 286 7.76 -0.20 -10.96
N VAL A 287 7.68 0.24 -12.24
CA VAL A 287 7.91 1.63 -12.62
C VAL A 287 6.94 2.59 -11.93
N ALA A 288 5.65 2.23 -11.85
CA ALA A 288 4.65 3.06 -11.17
C ALA A 288 4.92 3.15 -9.65
N ILE A 289 5.38 2.07 -9.02
CA ILE A 289 5.76 2.08 -7.60
C ILE A 289 7.06 2.88 -7.39
N GLY A 290 8.05 2.74 -8.30
CA GLY A 290 9.29 3.54 -8.28
C GLY A 290 8.99 5.04 -8.25
N ALA A 291 8.03 5.49 -9.05
CA ALA A 291 7.59 6.89 -9.04
C ALA A 291 7.00 7.36 -7.68
N TYR A 292 6.44 6.47 -6.87
CA TYR A 292 6.03 6.82 -5.51
C TYR A 292 7.23 6.94 -4.56
N LEU A 293 8.25 6.10 -4.71
CA LEU A 293 9.50 6.20 -3.95
C LEU A 293 10.23 7.50 -4.27
N ASP A 294 10.37 7.82 -5.57
CA ASP A 294 10.96 9.10 -6.02
C ASP A 294 10.24 10.29 -5.39
N MET A 295 8.91 10.28 -5.42
CA MET A 295 8.10 11.37 -4.86
C MET A 295 8.26 11.48 -3.34
N ILE A 296 8.39 10.36 -2.62
CA ILE A 296 8.67 10.37 -1.17
C ILE A 296 10.05 10.98 -0.93
N ALA A 297 11.08 10.51 -1.64
CA ALA A 297 12.44 11.04 -1.54
C ALA A 297 12.48 12.55 -1.85
N GLU A 298 11.77 12.99 -2.90
CA GLU A 298 11.72 14.41 -3.31
C GLU A 298 11.16 15.32 -2.20
N VAL A 299 10.12 14.89 -1.47
CA VAL A 299 9.56 15.68 -0.35
C VAL A 299 10.59 15.84 0.76
N PHE A 300 11.36 14.80 1.08
CA PHE A 300 12.44 14.89 2.06
C PHE A 300 13.58 15.78 1.56
N ASN A 301 14.02 15.58 0.32
CA ASN A 301 15.15 16.29 -0.28
C ASN A 301 14.88 17.79 -0.45
N ASN A 302 13.63 18.16 -0.80
CA ASN A 302 13.28 19.55 -1.02
C ASN A 302 12.98 20.33 0.27
N LYS A 303 12.73 19.63 1.40
CA LYS A 303 12.31 20.32 2.62
C LYS A 303 12.98 19.80 3.89
N ALA A 304 12.79 18.54 4.23
CA ALA A 304 13.21 18.03 5.53
C ALA A 304 14.73 18.08 5.73
N ILE A 305 15.49 17.84 4.67
CA ILE A 305 16.96 17.83 4.68
C ILE A 305 17.52 19.25 4.72
N PRO A 306 17.11 20.18 3.84
CA PRO A 306 17.56 21.57 3.95
C PRO A 306 17.26 22.17 5.33
N ASP A 307 16.03 22.01 5.84
CA ASP A 307 15.66 22.50 7.17
C ASP A 307 16.55 21.90 8.29
N LEU A 308 16.88 20.60 8.19
CA LEU A 308 17.73 19.92 9.17
C LEU A 308 19.19 20.40 9.12
N ILE A 309 19.75 20.54 7.95
CA ILE A 309 21.13 21.00 7.75
C ILE A 309 21.27 22.46 8.18
N ASP A 310 20.33 23.33 7.79
CA ASP A 310 20.33 24.76 8.14
C ASP A 310 20.23 24.98 9.66
N MET A 311 19.48 24.14 10.39
CA MET A 311 19.44 24.18 11.86
C MET A 311 20.78 23.84 12.51
N ASN A 312 21.69 23.19 11.79
CA ASN A 312 23.02 22.82 12.22
C ASN A 312 24.12 23.59 11.43
N GLY A 313 23.80 24.75 10.85
CA GLY A 313 24.60 25.47 9.88
C GLY A 313 26.07 25.70 10.25
N GLU A 314 26.40 25.90 11.52
CA GLU A 314 27.81 25.99 11.97
C GLU A 314 28.62 24.70 11.70
N ALA A 315 27.94 23.52 11.78
CA ALA A 315 28.61 22.24 11.54
C ALA A 315 28.75 21.93 10.04
N PHE A 316 27.87 22.48 9.20
CA PHE A 316 27.78 22.17 7.77
C PHE A 316 27.97 23.37 6.86
N LYS A 317 28.71 24.39 7.33
CA LYS A 317 28.96 25.63 6.56
C LYS A 317 29.79 25.44 5.28
N ASP A 318 30.60 24.38 5.24
CA ASP A 318 31.57 24.10 4.17
C ASP A 318 31.05 23.05 3.16
N ILE A 319 29.75 22.67 3.21
CA ILE A 319 29.14 21.77 2.21
C ILE A 319 28.99 22.48 0.86
N THR A 320 29.10 21.72 -0.21
CA THR A 320 28.90 22.21 -1.57
C THR A 320 27.42 22.33 -1.91
N ASP A 321 26.62 21.29 -1.55
CA ASP A 321 25.18 21.24 -1.74
C ASP A 321 24.57 20.35 -0.64
N TYR A 322 23.24 20.38 -0.51
CA TYR A 322 22.55 19.54 0.44
C TYR A 322 22.67 18.04 0.06
N PRO A 323 22.88 17.15 1.04
CA PRO A 323 22.80 15.72 0.77
C PRO A 323 21.37 15.34 0.38
N THR A 324 21.22 14.19 -0.27
CA THR A 324 19.93 13.68 -0.72
C THR A 324 19.67 12.29 -0.16
N ILE A 325 18.39 12.01 0.16
CA ILE A 325 17.93 10.64 0.41
C ILE A 325 17.65 10.00 -0.94
N ILE A 326 18.15 8.79 -1.10
CA ILE A 326 17.96 7.93 -2.25
C ILE A 326 17.32 6.61 -1.82
N HIS A 327 16.72 5.88 -2.75
CA HIS A 327 16.16 4.57 -2.50
C HIS A 327 16.70 3.54 -3.49
N GLY A 328 16.67 2.28 -3.07
CA GLY A 328 16.99 1.15 -3.95
C GLY A 328 15.89 0.90 -4.98
N GLU A 329 16.21 0.12 -6.00
CA GLU A 329 15.26 -0.30 -7.04
C GLU A 329 14.30 -1.38 -6.52
N ILE A 330 13.05 -1.35 -6.99
CA ILE A 330 12.02 -2.35 -6.64
C ILE A 330 12.24 -3.66 -7.40
N GLU A 331 12.82 -3.57 -8.59
CA GLU A 331 13.03 -4.75 -9.43
C GLU A 331 14.15 -5.64 -8.87
N ASN A 332 13.83 -6.92 -8.66
CA ASN A 332 14.86 -7.95 -8.69
C ASN A 332 15.42 -7.97 -10.10
N ARG A 333 16.55 -7.27 -10.30
CA ARG A 333 17.30 -7.36 -11.56
C ARG A 333 17.47 -8.83 -11.88
N ASN A 334 17.09 -9.23 -13.07
CA ASN A 334 17.35 -10.60 -13.52
C ASN A 334 18.88 -10.73 -13.66
N ILE A 335 19.50 -11.28 -12.62
CA ILE A 335 20.97 -11.41 -12.51
C ILE A 335 21.52 -12.16 -13.74
N SER A 336 20.74 -13.07 -14.33
CA SER A 336 21.11 -13.76 -15.56
C SER A 336 21.17 -12.82 -16.76
N GLU A 337 20.15 -11.96 -16.94
CA GLU A 337 20.15 -10.98 -18.03
C GLU A 337 21.22 -9.92 -17.85
N LEU A 338 21.46 -9.48 -16.61
CA LEU A 338 22.56 -8.56 -16.28
C LEU A 338 23.91 -9.21 -16.57
N GLY A 339 24.12 -10.45 -16.20
CA GLY A 339 25.32 -11.23 -16.49
C GLY A 339 25.57 -11.36 -18.01
N ASP A 340 24.53 -11.71 -18.76
CA ASP A 340 24.58 -11.81 -20.23
C ASP A 340 24.89 -10.46 -20.89
N PHE A 341 24.28 -9.39 -20.38
CA PHE A 341 24.54 -8.02 -20.86
C PHE A 341 26.00 -7.64 -20.64
N ILE A 342 26.50 -7.78 -19.41
CA ILE A 342 27.89 -7.45 -19.05
C ILE A 342 28.88 -8.28 -19.85
N GLN A 343 28.61 -9.59 -20.02
CA GLN A 343 29.45 -10.45 -20.85
C GLN A 343 29.51 -9.97 -22.30
N LYS A 344 28.38 -9.58 -22.89
CA LYS A 344 28.31 -9.07 -24.27
C LYS A 344 29.07 -7.74 -24.43
N VAL A 345 28.87 -6.80 -23.51
CA VAL A 345 29.47 -5.46 -23.57
C VAL A 345 30.97 -5.51 -23.26
N SER A 346 31.39 -6.34 -22.30
CA SER A 346 32.81 -6.59 -22.00
C SER A 346 33.51 -7.31 -23.13
N SER A 347 32.87 -8.32 -23.76
CA SER A 347 33.40 -9.01 -24.92
C SER A 347 33.55 -8.12 -26.15
N ALA A 348 32.70 -7.10 -26.26
CA ALA A 348 32.76 -6.07 -27.30
C ALA A 348 33.77 -4.97 -27.01
N GLY A 349 34.40 -4.98 -25.82
CA GLY A 349 35.42 -4.01 -25.41
C GLY A 349 34.88 -2.62 -25.03
N PHE A 350 33.58 -2.48 -24.79
CA PHE A 350 32.93 -1.22 -24.38
C PHE A 350 33.09 -0.94 -22.89
N ILE A 351 33.23 -1.95 -22.05
CA ILE A 351 33.42 -1.85 -20.60
C ILE A 351 34.62 -2.70 -20.21
N SER A 352 35.54 -2.13 -19.42
CA SER A 352 36.57 -2.88 -18.72
C SER A 352 36.18 -3.14 -17.28
N PRO A 353 36.47 -4.32 -16.71
CA PRO A 353 36.24 -4.59 -15.31
C PRO A 353 37.02 -3.58 -14.45
N ASP A 354 36.28 -2.84 -13.60
CA ASP A 354 36.85 -1.93 -12.60
C ASP A 354 36.19 -2.19 -11.22
N GLU A 355 36.70 -1.51 -10.20
CA GLU A 355 36.19 -1.67 -8.83
C GLU A 355 34.71 -1.24 -8.71
N GLN A 356 34.30 -0.18 -9.41
CA GLN A 356 32.92 0.33 -9.38
C GLN A 356 31.95 -0.66 -10.01
N LEU A 357 32.36 -1.30 -11.10
CA LEU A 357 31.54 -2.36 -11.72
C LEU A 357 31.45 -3.61 -10.85
N GLU A 358 32.55 -3.96 -10.15
CA GLU A 358 32.54 -5.09 -9.20
C GLU A 358 31.58 -4.81 -8.03
N ASP A 359 31.66 -3.62 -7.42
CA ASP A 359 30.79 -3.20 -6.32
C ASP A 359 29.32 -3.20 -6.75
N TYR A 360 29.05 -2.64 -7.95
CA TYR A 360 27.71 -2.66 -8.54
C TYR A 360 27.15 -4.09 -8.74
N LEU A 361 28.00 -5.02 -9.22
CA LEU A 361 27.62 -6.41 -9.40
C LEU A 361 27.40 -7.13 -8.08
N ARG A 362 28.19 -6.83 -7.06
CA ARG A 362 28.03 -7.38 -5.72
C ARG A 362 26.71 -6.94 -5.11
N ASP A 363 26.37 -5.66 -5.23
CA ASP A 363 25.11 -5.11 -4.76
C ASP A 363 23.93 -5.71 -5.52
N ALA A 364 23.97 -5.72 -6.84
CA ALA A 364 22.92 -6.30 -7.69
C ALA A 364 22.66 -7.78 -7.40
N ALA A 365 23.72 -8.54 -7.09
CA ALA A 365 23.65 -9.97 -6.76
C ALA A 365 23.46 -10.23 -5.25
N LYS A 366 23.36 -9.20 -4.40
CA LYS A 366 23.32 -9.29 -2.92
C LYS A 366 24.48 -10.14 -2.36
N LEU A 367 25.65 -9.99 -2.93
CA LEU A 367 26.88 -10.65 -2.46
C LEU A 367 27.47 -9.83 -1.30
N PRO A 368 28.25 -10.45 -0.39
CA PRO A 368 28.93 -9.73 0.69
C PRO A 368 29.84 -8.63 0.13
N GLU A 369 29.96 -7.53 0.88
CA GLU A 369 30.92 -6.49 0.58
C GLU A 369 32.34 -7.07 0.42
N ARG A 370 33.16 -6.41 -0.41
CA ARG A 370 34.53 -6.82 -0.64
C ARG A 370 35.30 -6.74 0.70
N ALA A 371 35.94 -7.82 1.10
CA ALA A 371 36.85 -7.77 2.23
C ALA A 371 38.03 -6.87 1.85
N ASP A 372 38.21 -5.76 2.59
CA ASP A 372 39.38 -4.87 2.43
C ASP A 372 40.66 -5.68 2.67
N TYR A 373 41.29 -6.10 1.60
CA TYR A 373 42.66 -6.62 1.63
C TYR A 373 43.66 -5.44 1.70
N SER A 374 43.56 -4.62 2.73
CA SER A 374 44.61 -3.74 3.14
C SER A 374 45.60 -4.50 4.04
N GLY A 375 46.49 -5.26 3.42
CA GLY A 375 47.45 -6.02 4.21
C GLY A 375 48.48 -6.78 3.38
N ASN A 376 49.55 -6.08 3.03
CA ASN A 376 50.92 -6.60 2.94
C ASN A 376 51.22 -7.80 2.04
N GLY A 377 51.96 -7.50 0.98
CA GLY A 377 53.12 -8.24 0.48
C GLY A 377 52.99 -9.75 0.16
N GLY A 378 52.86 -10.04 -1.11
CA GLY A 378 53.63 -11.12 -1.76
C GLY A 378 53.37 -12.55 -1.27
N THR A 379 52.60 -13.29 -2.06
CA THR A 379 53.06 -14.57 -2.67
C THR A 379 51.91 -15.14 -3.51
N SER A 380 52.21 -15.36 -4.79
CA SER A 380 51.34 -16.08 -5.72
C SER A 380 51.06 -17.48 -5.17
N PRO A 381 49.84 -18.00 -5.17
CA PRO A 381 49.62 -19.41 -4.89
C PRO A 381 50.09 -20.25 -6.08
N GLU A 382 50.98 -21.20 -5.82
CA GLU A 382 51.40 -22.27 -6.72
C GLU A 382 50.20 -23.03 -7.26
N LYS A 383 50.24 -23.29 -8.55
CA LYS A 383 49.33 -24.20 -9.24
C LYS A 383 49.46 -25.61 -8.63
N SER A 384 48.45 -26.04 -7.91
CA SER A 384 48.34 -27.47 -7.57
C SER A 384 47.87 -28.24 -8.81
N GLU A 385 48.77 -29.05 -9.34
CA GLU A 385 48.47 -30.08 -10.35
C GLU A 385 47.49 -31.11 -9.75
N PHE A 386 46.34 -31.24 -10.37
CA PHE A 386 45.46 -32.39 -10.17
C PHE A 386 46.13 -33.58 -10.85
N LYS A 387 46.55 -34.61 -10.07
CA LYS A 387 46.85 -35.95 -10.58
C LYS A 387 45.52 -36.71 -10.68
N GLU A 388 45.24 -37.20 -11.87
CA GLU A 388 44.28 -38.26 -12.13
C GLU A 388 44.74 -39.55 -11.46
N GLU A 389 43.84 -40.19 -10.69
CA GLU A 389 43.71 -41.63 -10.50
C GLU A 389 42.22 -41.99 -10.46
#